data_688bcea272878d94d9113bb6ad96f9d4
#
_entry.id   688bcea272878d94d9113bb6ad96f9d4
#
_cell.length_a   1.000
_cell.length_b   1.000
_cell.length_c   1.000
_cell.angle_alpha   90.00
_cell.angle_beta   90.00
_cell.angle_gamma   90.00
#
_symmetry.space_group_name_H-M   'P 1'
#
loop_
_entity.id
_entity.type
_entity.pdbx_description
1 polymer ?
#
loop_
_entity_poly.entity_id
_entity_poly.type
_entity_poly.pdbx_seq_one_letter_code
_entity_poly.pdbx_strand_id
1 'polypeptide(L)' 'MQTHADFRIGTLVRWHGDNYADDDPNDLGIVVQMPGENFHGYYHIAWSITDTVSHHSPDMIEESLYQGIMEIL' A
#
# COMPACT_ATOMS: atom_id res chain seq x y z
N MET A 1 -13.97 8.92 2.53
CA MET A 1 -13.07 8.39 1.48
C MET A 1 -11.68 8.23 2.04
N GLN A 2 -11.04 7.09 1.81
CA GLN A 2 -9.67 6.85 2.26
C GLN A 2 -8.69 7.59 1.37
N THR A 3 -7.65 8.17 1.98
CA THR A 3 -6.61 8.90 1.26
C THR A 3 -5.26 8.56 1.86
N HIS A 4 -4.17 8.98 1.18
CA HIS A 4 -2.84 8.76 1.73
C HIS A 4 -2.64 9.47 3.07
N ALA A 5 -3.44 10.48 3.37
CA ALA A 5 -3.33 11.18 4.65
C ALA A 5 -3.70 10.28 5.83
N ASP A 6 -4.39 9.18 5.59
CA ASP A 6 -4.73 8.21 6.63
C ASP A 6 -3.60 7.24 6.94
N PHE A 7 -2.55 7.26 6.13
CA PHE A 7 -1.41 6.36 6.33
C PHE A 7 -0.55 6.83 7.49
N ARG A 8 -0.16 5.88 8.31
CA ARG A 8 0.79 6.06 9.42
C ARG A 8 1.67 4.82 9.46
N ILE A 9 2.83 4.91 10.10
CA ILE A 9 3.63 3.72 10.38
C ILE A 9 2.76 2.79 11.20
N GLY A 10 2.68 1.52 10.77
CA GLY A 10 1.84 0.53 11.42
C GLY A 10 0.45 0.40 10.83
N THR A 11 0.07 1.27 9.89
CA THR A 11 -1.22 1.14 9.21
C THR A 11 -1.25 -0.16 8.41
N LEU A 12 -2.33 -0.92 8.57
CA LEU A 12 -2.53 -2.16 7.83
C LEU A 12 -3.31 -1.87 6.57
N VAL A 13 -2.86 -2.46 5.47
CA VAL A 13 -3.50 -2.31 4.17
C VAL A 13 -3.70 -3.67 3.54
N ARG A 14 -4.74 -3.78 2.72
CA ARG A 14 -4.98 -4.97 1.92
C ARG A 14 -4.83 -4.62 0.46
N TRP A 15 -4.10 -5.46 -0.25
CA TRP A 15 -3.95 -5.36 -1.70
C TRP A 15 -4.90 -6.37 -2.34
N HIS A 16 -5.82 -5.87 -3.13
CA HIS A 16 -6.81 -6.74 -3.80
C HIS A 16 -6.29 -7.31 -5.11
N GLY A 17 -5.10 -6.87 -5.51
CA GLY A 17 -4.52 -7.33 -6.75
C GLY A 17 -5.17 -6.68 -7.95
N ASP A 18 -4.70 -7.05 -9.11
CA ASP A 18 -5.35 -6.67 -10.33
C ASP A 18 -6.22 -7.84 -10.79
N ASN A 19 -7.06 -7.58 -11.75
CA ASN A 19 -8.05 -8.55 -12.20
C ASN A 19 -7.45 -9.68 -13.03
N TYR A 20 -6.15 -9.68 -13.21
CA TYR A 20 -5.49 -10.64 -14.10
C TYR A 20 -4.97 -11.86 -13.37
N ALA A 21 -4.92 -11.82 -12.07
CA ALA A 21 -4.31 -12.88 -11.29
C ALA A 21 -5.36 -13.53 -10.43
N ASP A 22 -6.13 -14.41 -11.01
CA ASP A 22 -7.13 -15.20 -10.28
C ASP A 22 -6.49 -16.02 -9.17
N ASP A 23 -5.20 -16.30 -9.30
CA ASP A 23 -4.46 -17.10 -8.35
C ASP A 23 -3.74 -16.26 -7.30
N ASP A 24 -3.76 -14.94 -7.43
CA ASP A 24 -3.09 -14.07 -6.48
C ASP A 24 -3.96 -13.91 -5.25
N PRO A 25 -3.54 -14.41 -4.10
CA PRO A 25 -4.27 -14.13 -2.88
C PRO A 25 -4.12 -12.65 -2.55
N ASN A 26 -5.14 -12.09 -1.93
CA ASN A 26 -5.03 -10.74 -1.42
C ASN A 26 -3.89 -10.67 -0.42
N ASP A 27 -3.00 -9.71 -0.61
CA ASP A 27 -1.87 -9.57 0.29
C ASP A 27 -2.19 -8.56 1.38
N LEU A 28 -1.58 -8.78 2.53
CA LEU A 28 -1.69 -7.85 3.66
C LEU A 28 -0.35 -7.18 3.85
N GLY A 29 -0.38 -5.86 3.98
CA GLY A 29 0.80 -5.07 4.17
C GLY A 29 0.73 -4.18 5.38
N ILE A 30 1.89 -3.71 5.81
CA ILE A 30 1.99 -2.75 6.90
C ILE A 30 2.90 -1.62 6.44
N VAL A 31 2.49 -0.39 6.72
CA VAL A 31 3.31 0.78 6.40
C VAL A 31 4.49 0.81 7.35
N VAL A 32 5.70 0.75 6.81
CA VAL A 32 6.92 0.72 7.60
C VAL A 32 7.74 1.99 7.48
N GLN A 33 7.45 2.85 6.50
CA GLN A 33 8.15 4.13 6.35
C GLN A 33 7.24 5.15 5.69
N MET A 34 7.34 6.38 6.16
CA MET A 34 6.57 7.51 5.64
C MET A 34 7.41 8.31 4.65
N PRO A 35 6.76 9.08 3.74
CA PRO A 35 7.50 9.84 2.74
C PRO A 35 8.54 10.79 3.31
N GLY A 36 8.28 11.38 4.47
CA GLY A 36 9.22 12.32 5.08
C GLY A 36 10.48 11.67 5.65
N GLU A 37 10.54 10.35 5.67
CA GLU A 37 11.64 9.62 6.26
C GLU A 37 12.66 9.12 5.24
N ASN A 38 12.45 9.43 3.96
CA ASN A 38 13.37 9.01 2.90
C ASN A 38 13.49 10.11 1.86
N PHE A 39 14.53 10.00 1.02
CA PHE A 39 14.81 11.01 0.02
C PHE A 39 13.80 11.04 -1.11
N HIS A 40 13.10 9.95 -1.33
CA HIS A 40 12.23 9.81 -2.48
C HIS A 40 10.81 10.29 -2.23
N GLY A 41 10.45 10.48 -0.95
CA GLY A 41 9.09 10.87 -0.61
C GLY A 41 8.09 9.77 -0.85
N TYR A 42 8.48 8.51 -0.66
CA TYR A 42 7.63 7.35 -0.90
C TYR A 42 7.24 6.68 0.40
N TYR A 43 6.02 6.13 0.42
CA TYR A 43 5.64 5.19 1.46
C TYR A 43 6.30 3.85 1.17
N HIS A 44 6.76 3.18 2.22
CA HIS A 44 7.26 1.82 2.11
C HIS A 44 6.26 0.89 2.81
N ILE A 45 5.84 -0.14 2.10
CA ILE A 45 4.87 -1.11 2.62
C ILE A 45 5.49 -2.50 2.56
N ALA A 46 5.53 -3.16 3.71
CA ALA A 46 6.02 -4.53 3.78
C ALA A 46 4.83 -5.48 3.62
N TRP A 47 4.93 -6.37 2.66
CA TRP A 47 3.87 -7.30 2.31
C TRP A 47 4.15 -8.70 2.87
N SER A 48 3.16 -9.28 3.53
CA SER A 48 3.36 -10.53 4.28
C SER A 48 3.38 -11.77 3.38
N ILE A 49 2.54 -11.83 2.37
CA ILE A 49 2.45 -13.02 1.53
C ILE A 49 3.62 -13.10 0.56
N THR A 50 3.91 -11.99 -0.11
CA THR A 50 5.00 -11.96 -1.08
C THR A 50 6.37 -11.76 -0.44
N ASP A 51 6.40 -11.41 0.84
CA ASP A 51 7.64 -11.16 1.59
C ASP A 51 8.50 -10.11 0.90
N THR A 52 7.87 -9.03 0.44
CA THR A 52 8.54 -7.95 -0.26
C THR A 52 8.19 -6.62 0.37
N VAL A 53 8.98 -5.59 0.05
CA VAL A 53 8.68 -4.21 0.41
C VAL A 53 8.49 -3.43 -0.88
N SER A 54 7.37 -2.75 -1.00
CA SER A 54 7.10 -1.91 -2.16
C SER A 54 7.15 -0.44 -1.77
N HIS A 55 7.43 0.40 -2.76
CA HIS A 55 7.54 1.85 -2.58
C HIS A 55 6.48 2.54 -3.41
N HIS A 56 5.72 3.43 -2.78
CA HIS A 56 4.60 4.10 -3.45
C HIS A 56 4.63 5.59 -3.14
N SER A 57 4.54 6.42 -4.18
CA SER A 57 4.36 7.86 -3.97
C SER A 57 2.96 8.12 -3.40
N PRO A 58 2.74 9.28 -2.75
CA PRO A 58 1.39 9.62 -2.29
C PRO A 58 0.35 9.56 -3.39
N ASP A 59 0.70 9.99 -4.60
CA ASP A 59 -0.22 9.95 -5.74
C ASP A 59 -0.59 8.53 -6.13
N MET A 60 0.38 7.62 -6.09
CA MET A 60 0.13 6.21 -6.39
C MET A 60 -0.78 5.58 -5.33
N ILE A 61 -0.58 5.94 -4.07
CA ILE A 61 -1.42 5.45 -2.98
C ILE A 61 -2.87 5.92 -3.20
N GLU A 62 -3.06 7.20 -3.50
CA GLU A 62 -4.41 7.72 -3.70
C GLU A 62 -5.09 7.09 -4.90
N GLU A 63 -4.35 6.88 -5.97
CA GLU A 63 -4.89 6.22 -7.15
C GLU A 63 -5.34 4.80 -6.82
N SER A 64 -4.51 4.05 -6.08
CA SER A 64 -4.83 2.69 -5.70
C SER A 64 -6.05 2.62 -4.78
N LEU A 65 -6.15 3.55 -3.84
CA LEU A 65 -7.32 3.62 -2.94
C LEU A 65 -8.58 3.98 -3.71
N TYR A 66 -8.46 4.92 -4.64
CA TYR A 66 -9.59 5.34 -5.45
C TYR A 66 -10.12 4.20 -6.32
N GLN A 67 -9.22 3.42 -6.91
CA GLN A 67 -9.60 2.31 -7.77
C GLN A 67 -10.03 1.06 -7.01
N GLY A 68 -9.88 1.06 -5.69
CA GLY A 68 -10.24 -0.10 -4.89
C GLY A 68 -9.25 -1.24 -4.96
N ILE A 69 -8.06 -1.00 -5.51
CA ILE A 69 -6.99 -2.01 -5.57
C ILE A 69 -6.35 -2.17 -4.20
N MET A 70 -6.32 -1.11 -3.43
CA MET A 70 -5.75 -1.08 -2.08
C MET A 70 -6.81 -0.58 -1.11
N GLU A 71 -6.79 -1.12 0.09
CA GLU A 71 -7.76 -0.77 1.12
C GLU A 71 -7.05 -0.62 2.46
N ILE A 72 -7.40 0.44 3.20
CA ILE A 72 -6.93 0.60 4.58
C ILE A 72 -7.86 -0.19 5.49
N LEU A 73 -7.27 -1.04 6.32
CA LEU A 73 -8.04 -1.90 7.23
C LEU A 73 -8.34 -1.24 8.56
#